data_133e62837593d97fe62221ec97609bcc
#
_entry.id   133e62837593d97fe62221ec97609bcc
#
_cell.length_a   1.000
_cell.length_b   1.000
_cell.length_c   1.000
_cell.angle_alpha   90.00
_cell.angle_beta   90.00
_cell.angle_gamma   90.00
#
_symmetry.space_group_name_H-M   'P 1'
#
loop_
_entity.id
_entity.type
_entity.pdbx_description
1 polymer ?
#
loop_
_entity_poly.entity_id
_entity_poly.type
_entity_poly.pdbx_seq_one_letter_code
_entity_poly.pdbx_strand_id
1 'polypeptide(L)'
;VRQIACDVDVLPNAHGSSLFTRGETQAIGAVTLGSTRDAQIIDALEGERRDPFMLHYNFPPYSVGEAGRIGATGRREIGHGRLARRGLAAVLPTDEEFPYTIRVVSEITESNGSSSMASVCVGSLAMMAAGVPLKAPVAGIAMGLVKEGNQFAVLTDILGDEDHLGDMDFKVAGTSAGVTALQMDIKIEGINEQIMEVALEQALHARLHILGQMNAVLECAREITSENAPSMVTLKVDSDKIRDIIGKGGATIRQITEDSGASVDINDDGTGKVFGQNQSARDAAVDMIMAITAEAEIGAVYTGKVARIVDFGAFITILPGKDGLLHISQIANERVENVSDYLTEGQEVTVKCLDVDQRGRIKLSIKELLEDEAADEAPSADAAEVEDSGAEEAVSEEVFEASYADSDAVEESVEEAAVEETTDDAADPEEAS
;
A
#
# COMPACT_ATOMS: atom_id res chain seq x y z
N VAL A 1 30.04 -10.62 8.27
CA VAL A 1 29.29 -9.99 7.15
C VAL A 1 30.07 -8.75 6.73
N ARG A 2 30.29 -8.59 5.42
CA ARG A 2 30.94 -7.39 4.84
C ARG A 2 30.16 -6.12 5.16
N GLN A 3 30.80 -4.96 5.00
CA GLN A 3 30.15 -3.67 5.23
C GLN A 3 28.89 -3.54 4.37
N ILE A 4 27.81 -3.05 4.98
CA ILE A 4 26.52 -2.84 4.34
C ILE A 4 26.24 -1.35 4.23
N ALA A 5 25.73 -0.92 3.08
CA ALA A 5 25.14 0.39 2.86
C ALA A 5 23.78 0.22 2.19
N CYS A 6 22.79 0.96 2.65
CA CYS A 6 21.43 0.94 2.13
C CYS A 6 20.95 2.37 1.90
N ASP A 7 20.28 2.60 0.77
CA ASP A 7 19.60 3.84 0.47
C ASP A 7 18.22 3.55 -0.12
N VAL A 8 17.26 4.43 0.12
CA VAL A 8 15.92 4.37 -0.48
C VAL A 8 15.69 5.62 -1.34
N ASP A 9 14.70 5.56 -2.24
CA ASP A 9 14.32 6.66 -3.17
C ASP A 9 15.42 7.07 -4.14
N VAL A 10 16.30 6.14 -4.49
CA VAL A 10 17.41 6.39 -5.43
C VAL A 10 16.94 6.67 -6.87
N LEU A 11 15.70 6.30 -7.22
CA LEU A 11 15.06 6.53 -8.50
C LEU A 11 13.80 7.41 -8.30
N PRO A 12 13.87 8.72 -8.55
CA PRO A 12 12.81 9.67 -8.17
C PRO A 12 11.44 9.41 -8.82
N ASN A 13 11.41 8.79 -10.01
CA ASN A 13 10.18 8.54 -10.75
C ASN A 13 9.63 7.11 -10.54
N ALA A 14 10.32 6.26 -9.79
CA ALA A 14 9.83 4.93 -9.45
C ALA A 14 8.78 5.02 -8.33
N HIS A 15 7.88 4.04 -8.25
CA HIS A 15 6.90 3.99 -7.16
C HIS A 15 7.55 3.67 -5.81
N GLY A 16 8.67 2.93 -5.84
CA GLY A 16 9.60 2.73 -4.75
C GLY A 16 10.92 2.26 -5.30
N SER A 17 12.01 2.63 -4.67
CA SER A 17 13.35 2.21 -5.09
C SER A 17 14.32 2.17 -3.93
N SER A 18 15.35 1.35 -4.07
CA SER A 18 16.42 1.23 -3.08
C SER A 18 17.73 0.84 -3.75
N LEU A 19 18.81 1.11 -3.05
CA LEU A 19 20.16 0.63 -3.33
C LEU A 19 20.62 -0.19 -2.14
N PHE A 20 21.15 -1.37 -2.38
CA PHE A 20 21.74 -2.22 -1.36
C PHE A 20 23.14 -2.61 -1.78
N THR A 21 24.11 -2.34 -0.92
CA THR A 21 25.53 -2.67 -1.12
C THR A 21 26.03 -3.52 0.03
N ARG A 22 26.69 -4.62 -0.27
CA ARG A 22 27.37 -5.49 0.69
C ARG A 22 28.79 -5.78 0.18
N GLY A 23 29.76 -5.00 0.69
CA GLY A 23 31.11 -5.02 0.16
C GLY A 23 31.13 -4.72 -1.35
N GLU A 24 31.60 -5.66 -2.16
CA GLU A 24 31.68 -5.58 -3.62
C GLU A 24 30.44 -6.18 -4.32
N THR A 25 29.30 -6.22 -3.65
CA THR A 25 28.05 -6.68 -4.26
C THR A 25 26.98 -5.59 -4.10
N GLN A 26 26.51 -5.07 -5.22
CA GLN A 26 25.55 -3.96 -5.23
C GLN A 26 24.36 -4.30 -6.14
N ALA A 27 23.17 -3.96 -5.69
CA ALA A 27 21.92 -4.10 -6.42
C ALA A 27 21.06 -2.84 -6.30
N ILE A 28 20.45 -2.43 -7.41
CA ILE A 28 19.40 -1.39 -7.45
C ILE A 28 18.06 -2.10 -7.58
N GLY A 29 17.13 -1.78 -6.68
CA GLY A 29 15.76 -2.28 -6.71
C GLY A 29 14.79 -1.18 -7.13
N ALA A 30 13.88 -1.52 -8.04
CA ALA A 30 12.76 -0.65 -8.42
C ALA A 30 11.44 -1.41 -8.31
N VAL A 31 10.43 -0.75 -7.77
CA VAL A 31 9.08 -1.29 -7.64
C VAL A 31 8.11 -0.49 -8.50
N THR A 32 7.27 -1.21 -9.22
CA THR A 32 6.13 -0.67 -9.95
C THR A 32 4.86 -1.32 -9.42
N LEU A 33 3.90 -0.50 -9.04
CA LEU A 33 2.56 -0.90 -8.64
C LEU A 33 1.63 -0.77 -9.84
N GLY A 34 0.80 -1.75 -10.07
CA GLY A 34 -0.13 -1.79 -11.19
C GLY A 34 -1.53 -2.26 -10.76
N SER A 35 -2.45 -2.28 -11.71
CA SER A 35 -3.81 -2.80 -11.51
C SER A 35 -3.83 -4.33 -11.56
N THR A 36 -4.97 -4.92 -11.23
CA THR A 36 -5.19 -6.38 -11.39
C THR A 36 -5.07 -6.86 -12.84
N ARG A 37 -5.24 -5.94 -13.83
CA ARG A 37 -5.06 -6.25 -15.26
C ARG A 37 -3.61 -6.44 -15.65
N ASP A 38 -2.68 -5.87 -14.89
CA ASP A 38 -1.24 -5.94 -15.11
C ASP A 38 -0.62 -7.21 -14.52
N ALA A 39 -1.42 -8.03 -13.80
CA ALA A 39 -0.99 -9.30 -13.26
C ALA A 39 -0.55 -10.27 -14.36
N GLN A 40 0.52 -11.03 -14.09
CA GLN A 40 1.03 -12.01 -15.04
C GLN A 40 0.01 -13.15 -15.23
N ILE A 41 -0.38 -13.40 -16.47
CA ILE A 41 -1.22 -14.53 -16.83
C ILE A 41 -0.31 -15.76 -17.01
N ILE A 42 -0.61 -16.81 -16.26
CA ILE A 42 0.09 -18.09 -16.33
C ILE A 42 -0.91 -19.13 -16.84
N ASP A 43 -0.70 -19.59 -18.06
CA ASP A 43 -1.44 -20.71 -18.65
C ASP A 43 -0.74 -22.03 -18.25
N ALA A 44 -1.37 -22.77 -17.34
CA ALA A 44 -0.85 -24.03 -16.81
C ALA A 44 -1.82 -25.19 -17.12
N LEU A 45 -1.35 -26.43 -16.93
CA LEU A 45 -2.18 -27.61 -17.13
C LEU A 45 -3.46 -27.63 -16.26
N GLU A 46 -3.38 -27.03 -15.08
CA GLU A 46 -4.50 -26.90 -14.16
C GLU A 46 -5.45 -25.76 -14.52
N GLY A 47 -5.13 -24.97 -15.56
CA GLY A 47 -5.89 -23.82 -16.01
C GLY A 47 -5.14 -22.48 -15.92
N GLU A 48 -5.76 -21.41 -16.41
CA GLU A 48 -5.22 -20.06 -16.35
C GLU A 48 -5.29 -19.52 -14.93
N ARG A 49 -4.18 -18.94 -14.46
CA ARG A 49 -4.13 -18.21 -13.20
C ARG A 49 -3.44 -16.86 -13.38
N ARG A 50 -3.79 -15.89 -12.56
CA ARG A 50 -3.15 -14.58 -12.49
C ARG A 50 -2.22 -14.52 -11.30
N ASP A 51 -1.00 -14.05 -11.53
CA ASP A 51 0.02 -13.87 -10.50
C ASP A 51 0.29 -12.36 -10.31
N PRO A 52 -0.14 -11.77 -9.18
CA PRO A 52 0.00 -10.33 -8.94
C PRO A 52 1.41 -9.93 -8.49
N PHE A 53 2.29 -10.90 -8.19
CA PHE A 53 3.66 -10.60 -7.75
C PHE A 53 4.69 -11.08 -8.74
N MET A 54 5.46 -10.16 -9.30
CA MET A 54 6.54 -10.42 -10.24
C MET A 54 7.87 -9.92 -9.69
N LEU A 55 8.94 -10.71 -9.85
CA LEU A 55 10.31 -10.27 -9.59
C LEU A 55 11.19 -10.62 -10.78
N HIS A 56 11.82 -9.60 -11.35
CA HIS A 56 12.79 -9.70 -12.44
C HIS A 56 14.18 -9.42 -11.89
N TYR A 57 15.08 -10.33 -12.15
CA TYR A 57 16.48 -10.26 -11.75
C TYR A 57 17.33 -10.15 -13.00
N ASN A 58 18.14 -9.10 -13.08
CA ASN A 58 19.03 -8.83 -14.19
C ASN A 58 20.49 -8.85 -13.71
N PHE A 59 21.32 -9.61 -14.43
CA PHE A 59 22.73 -9.79 -14.13
C PHE A 59 23.56 -9.51 -15.40
N PRO A 60 23.78 -8.25 -15.73
CA PRO A 60 24.54 -7.88 -16.92
C PRO A 60 26.02 -8.20 -16.76
N PRO A 61 26.76 -8.49 -17.86
CA PRO A 61 28.17 -8.87 -17.81
C PRO A 61 29.06 -7.88 -17.06
N TYR A 62 28.76 -6.58 -17.14
CA TYR A 62 29.54 -5.55 -16.45
C TYR A 62 29.52 -5.69 -14.93
N SER A 63 28.53 -6.36 -14.35
CA SER A 63 28.44 -6.56 -12.90
C SER A 63 29.59 -7.39 -12.31
N VAL A 64 30.27 -8.15 -13.15
CA VAL A 64 31.48 -8.91 -12.82
C VAL A 64 32.71 -8.42 -13.62
N GLY A 65 32.65 -7.20 -14.17
CA GLY A 65 33.75 -6.61 -14.93
C GLY A 65 33.96 -7.19 -16.33
N GLU A 66 33.00 -7.95 -16.85
CA GLU A 66 33.08 -8.57 -18.17
C GLU A 66 32.45 -7.70 -19.26
N ALA A 67 33.05 -7.74 -20.46
CA ALA A 67 32.44 -7.19 -21.65
C ALA A 67 31.60 -8.29 -22.33
N GLY A 68 30.31 -8.04 -22.49
CA GLY A 68 29.39 -9.04 -23.06
C GLY A 68 28.14 -8.40 -23.65
N ARG A 69 27.37 -9.21 -24.41
CA ARG A 69 26.06 -8.77 -24.92
C ARG A 69 25.02 -8.86 -23.83
N ILE A 70 24.24 -7.81 -23.67
CA ILE A 70 23.00 -7.86 -22.91
C ILE A 70 21.95 -8.49 -23.83
N GLY A 71 21.47 -9.66 -23.47
CA GLY A 71 20.56 -10.47 -24.28
C GLY A 71 19.33 -10.94 -23.50
N ALA A 72 18.74 -12.05 -23.97
CA ALA A 72 17.63 -12.69 -23.26
C ALA A 72 18.11 -13.26 -21.91
N THR A 73 17.23 -13.25 -20.92
CA THR A 73 17.45 -13.74 -19.56
C THR A 73 17.91 -15.19 -19.57
N GLY A 74 19.07 -15.45 -18.96
CA GLY A 74 19.67 -16.78 -18.88
C GLY A 74 19.06 -17.65 -17.77
N ARG A 75 19.40 -18.95 -17.76
CA ARG A 75 18.92 -19.89 -16.72
C ARG A 75 19.32 -19.47 -15.31
N ARG A 76 20.53 -18.91 -15.13
CA ARG A 76 21.04 -18.42 -13.85
C ARG A 76 20.18 -17.28 -13.33
N GLU A 77 19.86 -16.32 -14.18
CA GLU A 77 19.04 -15.17 -13.84
C GLU A 77 17.62 -15.59 -13.44
N ILE A 78 17.02 -16.52 -14.19
CA ILE A 78 15.71 -17.10 -13.87
C ILE A 78 15.74 -17.79 -12.49
N GLY A 79 16.76 -18.59 -12.21
CA GLY A 79 16.91 -19.30 -10.93
C GLY A 79 17.08 -18.36 -9.74
N HIS A 80 17.96 -17.36 -9.89
CA HIS A 80 18.20 -16.35 -8.86
C HIS A 80 16.97 -15.47 -8.62
N GLY A 81 16.28 -15.04 -9.68
CA GLY A 81 15.04 -14.29 -9.57
C GLY A 81 13.93 -15.08 -8.87
N ARG A 82 13.78 -16.37 -9.18
CA ARG A 82 12.81 -17.26 -8.51
C ARG A 82 13.12 -17.44 -7.02
N LEU A 83 14.40 -17.56 -6.66
CA LEU A 83 14.81 -17.65 -5.26
C LEU A 83 14.47 -16.37 -4.49
N ALA A 84 14.86 -15.21 -5.02
CA ALA A 84 14.57 -13.91 -4.42
C ALA A 84 13.04 -13.68 -4.30
N ARG A 85 12.29 -13.98 -5.38
CA ARG A 85 10.82 -13.90 -5.37
C ARG A 85 10.20 -14.77 -4.27
N ARG A 86 10.65 -16.01 -4.12
CA ARG A 86 10.16 -16.93 -3.09
C ARG A 86 10.43 -16.40 -1.67
N GLY A 87 11.61 -15.81 -1.46
CA GLY A 87 11.97 -15.21 -0.17
C GLY A 87 11.07 -14.06 0.22
N LEU A 88 10.66 -13.24 -0.74
CA LEU A 88 9.81 -12.07 -0.52
C LEU A 88 8.31 -12.39 -0.53
N ALA A 89 7.89 -13.40 -1.31
CA ALA A 89 6.47 -13.76 -1.43
C ALA A 89 5.82 -14.17 -0.10
N ALA A 90 6.60 -14.72 0.84
CA ALA A 90 6.11 -15.17 2.13
C ALA A 90 5.62 -14.03 3.05
N VAL A 91 6.07 -12.81 2.81
CA VAL A 91 5.77 -11.63 3.64
C VAL A 91 4.83 -10.63 2.96
N LEU A 92 4.35 -10.93 1.76
CA LEU A 92 3.42 -10.06 1.05
C LEU A 92 2.09 -9.93 1.79
N PRO A 93 1.43 -8.78 1.68
CA PRO A 93 0.05 -8.62 2.12
C PRO A 93 -0.90 -9.48 1.27
N THR A 94 -2.13 -9.66 1.75
CA THR A 94 -3.20 -10.28 0.95
C THR A 94 -3.72 -9.29 -0.11
N ASP A 95 -4.40 -9.82 -1.13
CA ASP A 95 -5.03 -9.00 -2.18
C ASP A 95 -6.12 -8.06 -1.64
N GLU A 96 -6.69 -8.37 -0.47
CA GLU A 96 -7.69 -7.52 0.21
C GLU A 96 -7.02 -6.35 0.93
N GLU A 97 -5.85 -6.58 1.55
CA GLU A 97 -5.09 -5.56 2.26
C GLU A 97 -4.37 -4.60 1.31
N PHE A 98 -3.86 -5.14 0.18
CA PHE A 98 -3.09 -4.36 -0.79
C PHE A 98 -3.39 -4.84 -2.22
N PRO A 99 -4.47 -4.35 -2.85
CA PRO A 99 -5.01 -4.88 -4.11
C PRO A 99 -4.24 -4.45 -5.36
N TYR A 100 -2.93 -4.31 -5.28
CA TYR A 100 -2.06 -3.95 -6.38
C TYR A 100 -1.32 -5.16 -6.95
N THR A 101 -1.07 -5.13 -8.24
CA THR A 101 -0.03 -5.95 -8.86
C THR A 101 1.33 -5.33 -8.56
N ILE A 102 2.25 -6.11 -7.99
CA ILE A 102 3.57 -5.66 -7.57
C ILE A 102 4.62 -6.23 -8.53
N ARG A 103 5.39 -5.37 -9.17
CA ARG A 103 6.54 -5.74 -9.99
C ARG A 103 7.82 -5.19 -9.39
N VAL A 104 8.71 -6.09 -8.97
CA VAL A 104 10.07 -5.75 -8.51
C VAL A 104 11.06 -6.04 -9.62
N VAL A 105 11.95 -5.10 -9.88
CA VAL A 105 13.11 -5.28 -10.76
C VAL A 105 14.36 -5.10 -9.93
N SER A 106 15.24 -6.08 -9.94
CA SER A 106 16.56 -6.04 -9.28
C SER A 106 17.65 -6.05 -10.35
N GLU A 107 18.35 -4.92 -10.48
CA GLU A 107 19.50 -4.74 -11.36
C GLU A 107 20.79 -4.92 -10.56
N ILE A 108 21.61 -5.89 -10.92
CA ILE A 108 22.90 -6.11 -10.26
C ILE A 108 23.94 -5.22 -10.93
N THR A 109 24.47 -4.28 -10.20
CA THR A 109 25.47 -3.32 -10.69
C THR A 109 26.88 -3.79 -10.45
N GLU A 110 27.11 -4.53 -9.35
CA GLU A 110 28.38 -5.16 -9.02
C GLU A 110 28.16 -6.46 -8.26
N SER A 111 29.00 -7.48 -8.46
CA SER A 111 28.83 -8.78 -7.82
C SER A 111 30.14 -9.48 -7.52
N ASN A 112 30.41 -9.67 -6.22
CA ASN A 112 31.39 -10.60 -5.69
C ASN A 112 30.77 -11.39 -4.53
N GLY A 113 30.00 -12.43 -4.84
CA GLY A 113 29.30 -13.30 -3.90
C GLY A 113 27.81 -12.91 -3.69
N SER A 114 26.96 -13.87 -3.90
CA SER A 114 25.50 -13.91 -3.67
C SER A 114 24.69 -12.65 -4.01
N SER A 115 24.64 -12.31 -5.26
CA SER A 115 23.77 -11.25 -5.80
C SER A 115 22.26 -11.54 -5.62
N SER A 116 21.83 -12.81 -5.59
CA SER A 116 20.44 -13.17 -5.31
C SER A 116 20.00 -12.78 -3.91
N MET A 117 20.89 -12.87 -2.92
CA MET A 117 20.58 -12.43 -1.55
C MET A 117 20.61 -10.90 -1.42
N ALA A 118 21.45 -10.21 -2.19
CA ALA A 118 21.36 -8.74 -2.34
C ALA A 118 20.00 -8.34 -2.96
N SER A 119 19.49 -9.13 -3.93
CA SER A 119 18.16 -8.91 -4.54
C SER A 119 17.01 -9.09 -3.55
N VAL A 120 17.14 -9.99 -2.58
CA VAL A 120 16.17 -10.10 -1.48
C VAL A 120 16.16 -8.83 -0.63
N CYS A 121 17.33 -8.36 -0.21
CA CYS A 121 17.45 -7.17 0.63
C CYS A 121 16.94 -5.91 -0.09
N VAL A 122 17.42 -5.68 -1.32
CA VAL A 122 17.01 -4.51 -2.10
C VAL A 122 15.51 -4.55 -2.44
N GLY A 123 14.97 -5.73 -2.77
CA GLY A 123 13.54 -5.90 -3.06
C GLY A 123 12.66 -5.65 -1.84
N SER A 124 13.09 -6.09 -0.65
CA SER A 124 12.41 -5.80 0.61
C SER A 124 12.36 -4.30 0.88
N LEU A 125 13.50 -3.60 0.82
CA LEU A 125 13.57 -2.15 1.02
C LEU A 125 12.75 -1.38 -0.03
N ALA A 126 12.85 -1.75 -1.32
CA ALA A 126 12.15 -1.06 -2.39
C ALA A 126 10.62 -1.21 -2.28
N MET A 127 10.13 -2.39 -1.87
CA MET A 127 8.69 -2.60 -1.62
C MET A 127 8.20 -1.79 -0.40
N MET A 128 8.96 -1.77 0.69
CA MET A 128 8.64 -0.94 1.86
C MET A 128 8.64 0.55 1.50
N ALA A 129 9.59 1.01 0.69
CA ALA A 129 9.64 2.39 0.18
C ALA A 129 8.46 2.73 -0.74
N ALA A 130 7.92 1.74 -1.47
CA ALA A 130 6.72 1.88 -2.30
C ALA A 130 5.41 1.91 -1.48
N GLY A 131 5.46 1.71 -0.16
CA GLY A 131 4.28 1.62 0.69
C GLY A 131 3.59 0.25 0.67
N VAL A 132 4.27 -0.81 0.21
CA VAL A 132 3.74 -2.18 0.30
C VAL A 132 3.81 -2.64 1.75
N PRO A 133 2.67 -2.95 2.42
CA PRO A 133 2.65 -3.30 3.83
C PRO A 133 3.13 -4.75 4.03
N LEU A 134 4.44 -4.96 3.93
CA LEU A 134 5.05 -6.26 4.20
C LEU A 134 4.81 -6.67 5.66
N LYS A 135 4.55 -7.95 5.91
CA LYS A 135 4.40 -8.50 7.27
C LYS A 135 5.65 -8.29 8.12
N ALA A 136 6.82 -8.32 7.50
CA ALA A 136 8.12 -8.00 8.11
C ALA A 136 9.18 -7.79 7.02
N PRO A 137 10.25 -7.03 7.29
CA PRO A 137 11.39 -6.92 6.39
C PRO A 137 12.12 -8.26 6.24
N VAL A 138 12.67 -8.50 5.06
CA VAL A 138 13.39 -9.74 4.72
C VAL A 138 14.82 -9.42 4.35
N ALA A 139 15.77 -10.12 4.98
CA ALA A 139 17.18 -10.11 4.57
C ALA A 139 17.62 -11.47 4.05
N GLY A 140 18.67 -11.48 3.26
CA GLY A 140 19.27 -12.69 2.71
C GLY A 140 20.78 -12.73 2.89
N ILE A 141 21.31 -13.93 3.16
CA ILE A 141 22.74 -14.21 3.31
C ILE A 141 23.11 -15.50 2.59
N ALA A 142 24.36 -15.60 2.14
CA ALA A 142 24.96 -16.83 1.63
C ALA A 142 26.04 -17.33 2.58
N MET A 143 25.94 -18.60 2.90
CA MET A 143 26.86 -19.35 3.72
C MET A 143 27.64 -20.32 2.87
N GLY A 144 28.85 -20.66 3.26
CA GLY A 144 29.68 -21.68 2.63
C GLY A 144 30.12 -22.73 3.63
N LEU A 145 30.68 -23.80 3.11
CA LEU A 145 31.25 -24.88 3.89
C LEU A 145 32.62 -25.28 3.33
N VAL A 146 33.58 -25.46 4.20
CA VAL A 146 34.83 -26.17 3.93
C VAL A 146 34.90 -27.35 4.87
N LYS A 147 35.07 -28.56 4.35
CA LYS A 147 35.10 -29.81 5.10
C LYS A 147 36.31 -30.66 4.73
N GLU A 148 37.10 -31.00 5.71
CA GLU A 148 38.24 -31.90 5.56
C GLU A 148 38.12 -33.06 6.55
N GLY A 149 37.85 -34.23 6.01
CA GLY A 149 37.57 -35.42 6.82
C GLY A 149 36.38 -35.21 7.78
N ASN A 150 36.66 -35.19 9.07
CA ASN A 150 35.65 -34.93 10.12
C ASN A 150 35.63 -33.48 10.61
N GLN A 151 36.56 -32.65 10.17
CA GLN A 151 36.59 -31.25 10.53
C GLN A 151 35.82 -30.43 9.49
N PHE A 152 35.16 -29.39 9.94
CA PHE A 152 34.45 -28.46 9.04
C PHE A 152 34.48 -27.02 9.57
N ALA A 153 34.38 -26.10 8.66
CA ALA A 153 34.19 -24.68 8.95
C ALA A 153 33.03 -24.15 8.10
N VAL A 154 32.09 -23.48 8.77
CA VAL A 154 31.01 -22.75 8.09
C VAL A 154 31.44 -21.31 7.88
N LEU A 155 31.36 -20.86 6.62
CA LEU A 155 31.72 -19.51 6.22
C LEU A 155 30.45 -18.67 6.12
N THR A 156 30.50 -17.44 6.64
CA THR A 156 29.40 -16.49 6.57
C THR A 156 29.69 -15.39 5.56
N ASP A 157 28.75 -15.07 4.67
CA ASP A 157 28.87 -14.05 3.63
C ASP A 157 29.97 -14.36 2.62
N ILE A 158 29.85 -15.51 1.96
CA ILE A 158 30.86 -16.02 1.03
C ILE A 158 31.04 -15.13 -0.20
N LEU A 159 32.32 -15.02 -0.63
CA LEU A 159 32.74 -14.42 -1.89
C LEU A 159 32.50 -15.37 -3.08
N GLY A 160 32.70 -14.87 -4.30
CA GLY A 160 32.58 -15.69 -5.50
C GLY A 160 33.55 -16.88 -5.56
N ASP A 161 34.79 -16.70 -5.11
CA ASP A 161 35.79 -17.78 -5.05
C ASP A 161 35.43 -18.81 -3.97
N GLU A 162 34.94 -18.38 -2.83
CA GLU A 162 34.49 -19.25 -1.75
C GLU A 162 33.24 -20.06 -2.14
N ASP A 163 32.34 -19.45 -2.93
CA ASP A 163 31.19 -20.15 -3.55
C ASP A 163 31.68 -21.22 -4.54
N HIS A 164 32.70 -20.91 -5.35
CA HIS A 164 33.20 -21.82 -6.37
C HIS A 164 34.02 -22.99 -5.79
N LEU A 165 34.92 -22.69 -4.85
CA LEU A 165 35.88 -23.64 -4.28
C LEU A 165 35.34 -24.38 -3.04
N GLY A 166 34.31 -23.86 -2.38
CA GLY A 166 33.75 -24.48 -1.20
C GLY A 166 32.95 -25.76 -1.47
N ASP A 167 32.74 -26.54 -0.43
CA ASP A 167 32.07 -27.85 -0.46
C ASP A 167 30.54 -27.76 -0.45
N MET A 168 30.00 -26.61 -0.05
CA MET A 168 28.58 -26.28 -0.08
C MET A 168 28.40 -24.78 -0.18
N ASP A 169 27.42 -24.34 -0.95
CA ASP A 169 26.81 -23.02 -0.82
C ASP A 169 25.37 -23.11 -0.33
N PHE A 170 25.02 -22.23 0.59
CA PHE A 170 23.77 -22.28 1.33
C PHE A 170 23.19 -20.87 1.46
N LYS A 171 22.11 -20.60 0.73
CA LYS A 171 21.46 -19.29 0.69
C LYS A 171 20.21 -19.29 1.54
N VAL A 172 20.11 -18.36 2.47
CA VAL A 172 19.01 -18.26 3.42
C VAL A 172 18.43 -16.86 3.39
N ALA A 173 17.17 -16.75 3.05
CA ALA A 173 16.37 -15.53 3.18
C ALA A 173 15.38 -15.68 4.33
N GLY A 174 15.09 -14.59 5.05
CA GLY A 174 14.11 -14.62 6.12
C GLY A 174 13.98 -13.31 6.88
N THR A 175 12.98 -13.29 7.75
CA THR A 175 12.68 -12.21 8.69
C THR A 175 13.41 -12.43 10.02
N SER A 176 13.17 -11.58 11.01
CA SER A 176 13.59 -11.83 12.39
C SER A 176 12.92 -13.06 13.02
N ALA A 177 11.70 -13.39 12.57
CA ALA A 177 10.91 -14.48 13.11
C ALA A 177 11.25 -15.87 12.51
N GLY A 178 11.78 -15.92 11.28
CA GLY A 178 12.06 -17.19 10.63
C GLY A 178 12.55 -17.11 9.19
N VAL A 179 12.79 -18.28 8.60
CA VAL A 179 13.26 -18.45 7.21
C VAL A 179 12.09 -18.40 6.25
N THR A 180 12.21 -17.62 5.18
CA THR A 180 11.21 -17.52 4.11
C THR A 180 11.61 -18.27 2.85
N ALA A 181 12.90 -18.39 2.58
CA ALA A 181 13.43 -19.22 1.50
C ALA A 181 14.82 -19.75 1.83
N LEU A 182 15.08 -20.92 1.30
CA LEU A 182 16.34 -21.61 1.44
C LEU A 182 16.71 -22.28 0.11
N GLN A 183 17.97 -22.18 -0.27
CA GLN A 183 18.57 -22.93 -1.37
C GLN A 183 19.93 -23.44 -0.92
N MET A 184 20.21 -24.69 -1.21
CA MET A 184 21.48 -25.33 -0.90
C MET A 184 22.00 -26.06 -2.12
N ASP A 185 23.30 -25.92 -2.37
CA ASP A 185 24.05 -26.68 -3.37
C ASP A 185 25.21 -27.39 -2.66
N ILE A 186 25.17 -28.73 -2.64
CA ILE A 186 26.17 -29.58 -1.99
C ILE A 186 27.04 -30.19 -3.05
N LYS A 187 28.34 -29.95 -2.96
CA LYS A 187 29.35 -30.41 -3.94
C LYS A 187 30.13 -31.64 -3.47
N ILE A 188 29.81 -32.13 -2.26
CA ILE A 188 30.39 -33.33 -1.64
C ILE A 188 29.32 -34.41 -1.42
N GLU A 189 29.70 -35.61 -0.98
CA GLU A 189 28.78 -36.75 -0.79
C GLU A 189 27.62 -36.50 0.17
N GLY A 190 27.77 -35.52 1.07
CA GLY A 190 26.69 -35.13 2.00
C GLY A 190 27.20 -34.34 3.20
N ILE A 191 26.23 -33.76 3.90
CA ILE A 191 26.42 -33.03 5.15
C ILE A 191 25.62 -33.68 6.26
N ASN A 192 26.07 -33.52 7.49
CA ASN A 192 25.37 -34.03 8.68
C ASN A 192 24.52 -32.95 9.35
N GLU A 193 23.69 -33.34 10.29
CA GLU A 193 22.80 -32.48 11.06
C GLU A 193 23.57 -31.37 11.80
N GLN A 194 24.71 -31.70 12.39
CA GLN A 194 25.55 -30.72 13.09
C GLN A 194 26.03 -29.58 12.20
N ILE A 195 26.41 -29.88 10.95
CA ILE A 195 26.81 -28.84 9.97
C ILE A 195 25.62 -27.93 9.66
N MET A 196 24.42 -28.52 9.51
CA MET A 196 23.19 -27.75 9.23
C MET A 196 22.80 -26.86 10.41
N GLU A 197 22.87 -27.35 11.63
CA GLU A 197 22.58 -26.55 12.83
C GLU A 197 23.48 -25.32 12.90
N VAL A 198 24.81 -25.52 12.79
CA VAL A 198 25.80 -24.43 12.81
C VAL A 198 25.55 -23.45 11.66
N ALA A 199 25.28 -23.94 10.45
CA ALA A 199 25.06 -23.10 9.27
C ALA A 199 23.77 -22.26 9.43
N LEU A 200 22.69 -22.82 9.94
CA LEU A 200 21.44 -22.10 10.19
C LEU A 200 21.56 -21.07 11.31
N GLU A 201 22.27 -21.39 12.38
CA GLU A 201 22.51 -20.48 13.49
C GLU A 201 23.35 -19.27 13.03
N GLN A 202 24.47 -19.50 12.34
CA GLN A 202 25.28 -18.43 11.79
C GLN A 202 24.51 -17.58 10.76
N ALA A 203 23.69 -18.24 9.92
CA ALA A 203 22.84 -17.53 8.97
C ALA A 203 21.77 -16.68 9.65
N LEU A 204 21.24 -17.08 10.80
CA LEU A 204 20.33 -16.29 11.61
C LEU A 204 21.02 -15.03 12.12
N HIS A 205 22.19 -15.15 12.75
CA HIS A 205 22.95 -14.01 13.27
C HIS A 205 23.32 -13.03 12.14
N ALA A 206 23.75 -13.54 10.99
CA ALA A 206 24.08 -12.71 9.82
C ALA A 206 22.84 -11.97 9.28
N ARG A 207 21.68 -12.64 9.17
CA ARG A 207 20.43 -11.99 8.72
C ARG A 207 19.96 -10.92 9.68
N LEU A 208 20.01 -11.18 11.00
CA LEU A 208 19.66 -10.19 12.02
C LEU A 208 20.57 -8.95 11.94
N HIS A 209 21.87 -9.14 11.72
CA HIS A 209 22.79 -8.03 11.50
C HIS A 209 22.41 -7.22 10.24
N ILE A 210 22.11 -7.89 9.11
CA ILE A 210 21.71 -7.22 7.87
C ILE A 210 20.37 -6.47 8.08
N LEU A 211 19.38 -7.11 8.72
CA LEU A 211 18.10 -6.47 9.06
C LEU A 211 18.30 -5.23 9.92
N GLY A 212 19.22 -5.25 10.89
CA GLY A 212 19.55 -4.07 11.69
C GLY A 212 20.03 -2.90 10.84
N GLN A 213 20.88 -3.16 9.83
CA GLN A 213 21.35 -2.11 8.90
C GLN A 213 20.24 -1.62 7.96
N MET A 214 19.40 -2.50 7.48
CA MET A 214 18.24 -2.16 6.65
C MET A 214 17.22 -1.33 7.44
N ASN A 215 16.90 -1.74 8.67
CA ASN A 215 15.93 -1.07 9.54
C ASN A 215 16.42 0.32 9.99
N ALA A 216 17.73 0.56 10.07
CA ALA A 216 18.27 1.88 10.33
C ALA A 216 17.93 2.91 9.22
N VAL A 217 17.68 2.43 7.99
CA VAL A 217 17.27 3.28 6.85
C VAL A 217 15.74 3.31 6.71
N LEU A 218 15.07 2.15 6.84
CA LEU A 218 13.62 2.05 6.75
C LEU A 218 13.14 0.87 7.60
N GLU A 219 12.57 1.16 8.77
CA GLU A 219 12.15 0.15 9.74
C GLU A 219 10.85 -0.56 9.35
N CYS A 220 9.90 0.19 8.79
CA CYS A 220 8.59 -0.32 8.35
C CYS A 220 8.22 0.25 6.98
N ALA A 221 7.21 -0.36 6.36
CA ALA A 221 6.65 0.17 5.12
C ALA A 221 6.08 1.58 5.34
N ARG A 222 6.20 2.43 4.33
CA ARG A 222 5.58 3.75 4.35
C ARG A 222 4.06 3.62 4.38
N GLU A 223 3.40 4.48 5.12
CA GLU A 223 1.94 4.51 5.21
C GLU A 223 1.28 5.01 3.91
N ILE A 224 1.98 5.86 3.19
CA ILE A 224 1.49 6.49 1.95
C ILE A 224 2.29 5.95 0.77
N THR A 225 1.60 5.47 -0.23
CA THR A 225 2.20 5.13 -1.52
C THR A 225 2.76 6.39 -2.19
N SER A 226 3.82 6.21 -2.99
CA SER A 226 4.44 7.30 -3.75
C SER A 226 3.41 8.08 -4.57
N GLU A 227 3.57 9.39 -4.70
CA GLU A 227 2.73 10.24 -5.57
C GLU A 227 2.77 9.79 -7.04
N ASN A 228 3.86 9.14 -7.45
CA ASN A 228 4.00 8.55 -8.78
C ASN A 228 3.24 7.22 -8.93
N ALA A 229 2.85 6.60 -7.81
CA ALA A 229 2.11 5.34 -7.84
C ALA A 229 0.64 5.59 -8.19
N PRO A 230 0.03 4.71 -8.96
CA PRO A 230 -1.39 4.80 -9.24
C PRO A 230 -2.19 4.66 -7.96
N SER A 231 -3.28 5.43 -7.87
CA SER A 231 -4.18 5.40 -6.73
C SER A 231 -5.30 4.40 -6.96
N MET A 232 -5.56 3.53 -5.99
CA MET A 232 -6.64 2.56 -6.05
C MET A 232 -7.57 2.68 -4.83
N VAL A 233 -8.86 2.45 -5.07
CA VAL A 233 -9.86 2.32 -4.02
C VAL A 233 -10.78 1.14 -4.32
N THR A 234 -11.18 0.42 -3.29
CA THR A 234 -12.18 -0.63 -3.38
C THR A 234 -13.51 -0.08 -2.87
N LEU A 235 -14.55 -0.21 -3.68
CA LEU A 235 -15.91 0.20 -3.38
C LEU A 235 -16.77 -1.06 -3.25
N LYS A 236 -17.77 -1.03 -2.38
CA LYS A 236 -18.82 -2.03 -2.34
C LYS A 236 -20.11 -1.40 -2.84
N VAL A 237 -20.66 -1.95 -3.89
CA VAL A 237 -21.89 -1.50 -4.55
C VAL A 237 -22.93 -2.60 -4.46
N ASP A 238 -24.18 -2.22 -4.30
CA ASP A 238 -25.27 -3.19 -4.31
C ASP A 238 -25.37 -3.91 -5.65
N SER A 239 -25.56 -5.23 -5.60
CA SER A 239 -25.59 -6.09 -6.79
C SER A 239 -26.63 -5.64 -7.83
N ASP A 240 -27.74 -5.04 -7.40
CA ASP A 240 -28.79 -4.51 -8.27
C ASP A 240 -28.31 -3.29 -9.09
N LYS A 241 -27.33 -2.52 -8.58
CA LYS A 241 -26.76 -1.33 -9.22
C LYS A 241 -25.63 -1.62 -10.19
N ILE A 242 -25.07 -2.83 -10.17
CA ILE A 242 -23.96 -3.22 -11.07
C ILE A 242 -24.36 -3.00 -12.53
N ARG A 243 -25.60 -3.29 -12.88
CA ARG A 243 -26.11 -3.11 -14.25
C ARG A 243 -26.14 -1.64 -14.69
N ASP A 244 -26.41 -0.73 -13.76
CA ASP A 244 -26.48 0.71 -14.04
C ASP A 244 -25.08 1.27 -14.25
N ILE A 245 -24.08 0.82 -13.46
CA ILE A 245 -22.69 1.21 -13.60
C ILE A 245 -22.09 0.65 -14.89
N ILE A 246 -22.35 -0.60 -15.24
CA ILE A 246 -21.87 -1.19 -16.48
C ILE A 246 -22.58 -0.54 -17.68
N GLY A 247 -23.86 -0.30 -17.54
CA GLY A 247 -24.72 0.25 -18.59
C GLY A 247 -24.96 -0.72 -19.76
N LYS A 248 -25.80 -0.31 -20.69
CA LYS A 248 -26.18 -1.13 -21.85
C LYS A 248 -24.97 -1.38 -22.76
N GLY A 249 -24.52 -2.63 -22.82
CA GLY A 249 -23.34 -3.02 -23.60
C GLY A 249 -22.01 -2.41 -23.11
N GLY A 250 -21.93 -2.04 -21.84
CA GLY A 250 -20.74 -1.45 -21.22
C GLY A 250 -20.56 0.04 -21.55
N ALA A 251 -21.61 0.75 -21.95
CA ALA A 251 -21.50 2.15 -22.36
C ALA A 251 -21.17 3.07 -21.17
N THR A 252 -21.84 2.90 -20.02
CA THR A 252 -21.64 3.76 -18.85
C THR A 252 -20.25 3.60 -18.25
N ILE A 253 -19.76 2.38 -18.09
CA ILE A 253 -18.42 2.14 -17.53
C ILE A 253 -17.32 2.67 -18.47
N ARG A 254 -17.52 2.62 -19.78
CA ARG A 254 -16.59 3.26 -20.73
C ARG A 254 -16.61 4.78 -20.61
N GLN A 255 -17.79 5.38 -20.46
CA GLN A 255 -17.95 6.81 -20.23
C GLN A 255 -17.21 7.26 -18.97
N ILE A 256 -17.40 6.53 -17.85
CA ILE A 256 -16.69 6.80 -16.59
C ILE A 256 -15.18 6.76 -16.82
N THR A 257 -14.69 5.75 -17.55
CA THR A 257 -13.25 5.60 -17.85
C THR A 257 -12.72 6.75 -18.72
N GLU A 258 -13.49 7.19 -19.73
CA GLU A 258 -13.10 8.27 -20.63
C GLU A 258 -13.11 9.63 -19.91
N ASP A 259 -14.12 9.92 -19.11
CA ASP A 259 -14.30 11.20 -18.44
C ASP A 259 -13.35 11.39 -17.25
N SER A 260 -13.10 10.31 -16.47
CA SER A 260 -12.23 10.37 -15.29
C SER A 260 -10.75 10.07 -15.59
N GLY A 261 -10.47 9.32 -16.65
CA GLY A 261 -9.15 8.74 -16.92
C GLY A 261 -8.78 7.56 -15.99
N ALA A 262 -9.73 7.09 -15.19
CA ALA A 262 -9.55 5.94 -14.29
C ALA A 262 -10.14 4.67 -14.91
N SER A 263 -9.58 3.53 -14.55
CA SER A 263 -10.08 2.20 -14.91
C SER A 263 -10.97 1.66 -13.79
N VAL A 264 -12.12 1.10 -14.15
CA VAL A 264 -13.09 0.54 -13.20
C VAL A 264 -13.29 -0.93 -13.49
N ASP A 265 -13.11 -1.78 -12.48
CA ASP A 265 -13.39 -3.21 -12.51
C ASP A 265 -14.44 -3.53 -11.46
N ILE A 266 -15.55 -4.17 -11.85
CA ILE A 266 -16.64 -4.54 -10.94
C ILE A 266 -16.89 -6.04 -11.07
N ASN A 267 -16.85 -6.71 -9.92
CA ASN A 267 -17.17 -8.13 -9.80
C ASN A 267 -18.69 -8.34 -9.61
N ASP A 268 -19.15 -9.56 -9.87
CA ASP A 268 -20.57 -9.93 -9.70
C ASP A 268 -21.06 -9.88 -8.24
N ASP A 269 -20.15 -9.89 -7.27
CA ASP A 269 -20.43 -9.75 -5.83
C ASP A 269 -20.62 -8.28 -5.37
N GLY A 270 -20.52 -7.32 -6.29
CA GLY A 270 -20.62 -5.90 -6.01
C GLY A 270 -19.31 -5.25 -5.57
N THR A 271 -18.20 -5.98 -5.52
CA THR A 271 -16.90 -5.40 -5.24
C THR A 271 -16.37 -4.69 -6.46
N GLY A 272 -16.30 -3.37 -6.42
CA GLY A 272 -15.72 -2.50 -7.46
C GLY A 272 -14.31 -2.06 -7.08
N LYS A 273 -13.35 -2.16 -8.00
CA LYS A 273 -12.00 -1.60 -7.87
C LYS A 273 -11.85 -0.46 -8.86
N VAL A 274 -11.57 0.73 -8.35
CA VAL A 274 -11.31 1.94 -9.15
C VAL A 274 -9.82 2.23 -9.09
N PHE A 275 -9.19 2.30 -10.24
CA PHE A 275 -7.77 2.48 -10.42
C PHE A 275 -7.51 3.74 -11.26
N GLY A 276 -7.00 4.79 -10.63
CA GLY A 276 -6.65 6.06 -11.27
C GLY A 276 -5.13 6.22 -11.41
N GLN A 277 -4.66 6.89 -12.46
CA GLN A 277 -3.24 7.24 -12.62
C GLN A 277 -2.75 8.17 -11.50
N ASN A 278 -3.67 8.90 -10.88
CA ASN A 278 -3.46 9.76 -9.72
C ASN A 278 -4.74 9.79 -8.87
N GLN A 279 -4.65 10.44 -7.72
CA GLN A 279 -5.77 10.54 -6.77
C GLN A 279 -6.98 11.27 -7.39
N SER A 280 -6.75 12.34 -8.14
CA SER A 280 -7.84 13.12 -8.76
C SER A 280 -8.65 12.31 -9.76
N ALA A 281 -7.99 11.53 -10.63
CA ALA A 281 -8.68 10.65 -11.58
C ALA A 281 -9.48 9.54 -10.87
N ARG A 282 -8.92 8.95 -9.81
CA ARG A 282 -9.61 7.98 -8.97
C ARG A 282 -10.87 8.58 -8.34
N ASP A 283 -10.73 9.74 -7.68
CA ASP A 283 -11.83 10.37 -6.95
C ASP A 283 -12.95 10.79 -7.92
N ALA A 284 -12.61 11.34 -9.09
CA ALA A 284 -13.60 11.64 -10.12
C ALA A 284 -14.40 10.41 -10.56
N ALA A 285 -13.75 9.26 -10.73
CA ALA A 285 -14.46 8.01 -11.07
C ALA A 285 -15.34 7.52 -9.93
N VAL A 286 -14.87 7.63 -8.70
CA VAL A 286 -15.66 7.28 -7.50
C VAL A 286 -16.90 8.15 -7.41
N ASP A 287 -16.77 9.45 -7.58
CA ASP A 287 -17.89 10.40 -7.54
C ASP A 287 -18.92 10.07 -8.61
N MET A 288 -18.47 9.75 -9.84
CA MET A 288 -19.37 9.33 -10.92
C MET A 288 -20.12 8.03 -10.58
N ILE A 289 -19.44 7.04 -10.00
CA ILE A 289 -20.05 5.77 -9.57
C ILE A 289 -21.06 6.03 -8.45
N MET A 290 -20.70 6.81 -7.45
CA MET A 290 -21.58 7.17 -6.33
C MET A 290 -22.81 7.94 -6.82
N ALA A 291 -22.64 8.86 -7.76
CA ALA A 291 -23.79 9.61 -8.37
C ALA A 291 -24.75 8.67 -9.10
N ILE A 292 -24.25 7.64 -9.81
CA ILE A 292 -25.10 6.66 -10.51
C ILE A 292 -25.82 5.75 -9.51
N THR A 293 -25.17 5.37 -8.40
CA THR A 293 -25.70 4.45 -7.40
C THR A 293 -26.55 5.13 -6.34
N ALA A 294 -26.41 6.46 -6.18
CA ALA A 294 -27.16 7.26 -5.20
C ALA A 294 -28.67 7.02 -5.33
N GLU A 295 -29.33 6.82 -4.21
CA GLU A 295 -30.79 6.76 -4.11
C GLU A 295 -31.30 8.07 -3.51
N ALA A 296 -32.53 8.44 -3.91
CA ALA A 296 -33.15 9.61 -3.29
C ALA A 296 -33.59 9.26 -1.88
N GLU A 297 -33.07 9.98 -0.90
CA GLU A 297 -33.43 9.82 0.51
C GLU A 297 -34.63 10.70 0.86
N ILE A 298 -35.57 10.12 1.59
CA ILE A 298 -36.76 10.85 2.05
C ILE A 298 -36.34 11.91 3.04
N GLY A 299 -36.80 13.16 2.81
CA GLY A 299 -36.46 14.31 3.63
C GLY A 299 -35.19 15.07 3.20
N ALA A 300 -34.37 14.50 2.30
CA ALA A 300 -33.19 15.19 1.79
C ALA A 300 -33.54 16.25 0.75
N VAL A 301 -32.69 17.31 0.70
CA VAL A 301 -32.82 18.45 -0.21
C VAL A 301 -31.90 18.26 -1.40
N TYR A 302 -32.42 18.41 -2.61
CA TYR A 302 -31.69 18.25 -3.85
C TYR A 302 -31.82 19.52 -4.71
N THR A 303 -30.76 19.90 -5.38
CA THR A 303 -30.81 20.89 -6.47
C THR A 303 -30.86 20.16 -7.79
N GLY A 304 -31.95 20.32 -8.51
CA GLY A 304 -32.19 19.61 -9.78
C GLY A 304 -32.61 20.54 -10.91
N LYS A 305 -32.60 20.02 -12.13
CA LYS A 305 -33.05 20.75 -13.33
C LYS A 305 -34.43 20.30 -13.76
N VAL A 306 -35.31 21.25 -14.10
CA VAL A 306 -36.62 20.96 -14.67
C VAL A 306 -36.44 20.31 -16.05
N ALA A 307 -36.67 19.00 -16.12
CA ALA A 307 -36.56 18.24 -17.37
C ALA A 307 -37.76 18.42 -18.29
N ARG A 308 -38.97 18.49 -17.74
CA ARG A 308 -40.22 18.64 -18.50
C ARG A 308 -41.36 19.17 -17.65
N ILE A 309 -42.18 20.05 -18.18
CA ILE A 309 -43.38 20.59 -17.57
C ILE A 309 -44.61 19.87 -18.12
N VAL A 310 -45.56 19.54 -17.25
CA VAL A 310 -46.86 18.90 -17.56
C VAL A 310 -47.98 19.62 -16.81
N ASP A 311 -49.23 19.43 -17.21
CA ASP A 311 -50.39 20.13 -16.63
C ASP A 311 -50.55 19.92 -15.11
N PHE A 312 -50.09 18.80 -14.56
CA PHE A 312 -50.21 18.46 -13.14
C PHE A 312 -48.92 18.63 -12.34
N GLY A 313 -47.84 19.16 -12.96
CA GLY A 313 -46.58 19.36 -12.25
C GLY A 313 -45.38 19.47 -13.17
N ALA A 314 -44.18 19.30 -12.61
CA ALA A 314 -42.94 19.27 -13.36
C ALA A 314 -42.11 18.02 -12.98
N PHE A 315 -41.40 17.47 -13.95
CA PHE A 315 -40.36 16.47 -13.72
C PHE A 315 -39.02 17.16 -13.53
N ILE A 316 -38.37 16.89 -12.42
CA ILE A 316 -37.09 17.49 -12.03
C ILE A 316 -36.07 16.35 -11.96
N THR A 317 -34.97 16.48 -12.70
CA THR A 317 -33.85 15.56 -12.61
C THR A 317 -33.01 15.95 -11.40
N ILE A 318 -33.09 15.17 -10.32
CA ILE A 318 -32.40 15.41 -9.05
C ILE A 318 -31.09 14.63 -8.93
N LEU A 319 -31.00 13.49 -9.60
CA LEU A 319 -29.82 12.62 -9.67
C LEU A 319 -29.63 12.13 -11.12
N PRO A 320 -28.42 11.73 -11.55
CA PRO A 320 -28.19 11.20 -12.88
C PRO A 320 -29.15 10.06 -13.24
N GLY A 321 -30.01 10.28 -14.24
CA GLY A 321 -30.99 9.30 -14.69
C GLY A 321 -32.23 9.12 -13.78
N LYS A 322 -32.41 9.93 -12.74
CA LYS A 322 -33.57 9.84 -11.83
C LYS A 322 -34.35 11.16 -11.81
N ASP A 323 -35.57 11.09 -12.32
CA ASP A 323 -36.51 12.20 -12.35
C ASP A 323 -37.53 12.05 -11.21
N GLY A 324 -37.71 13.12 -10.42
CA GLY A 324 -38.75 13.23 -9.43
C GLY A 324 -39.93 14.06 -9.93
N LEU A 325 -41.13 13.76 -9.50
CA LEU A 325 -42.34 14.54 -9.80
C LEU A 325 -42.57 15.59 -8.73
N LEU A 326 -42.49 16.85 -9.13
CA LEU A 326 -42.99 18.00 -8.35
C LEU A 326 -44.43 18.26 -8.77
N HIS A 327 -45.39 17.86 -7.92
CA HIS A 327 -46.81 18.07 -8.22
C HIS A 327 -47.16 19.56 -8.08
N ILE A 328 -48.15 20.05 -8.85
CA ILE A 328 -48.57 21.44 -8.89
C ILE A 328 -48.91 21.99 -7.49
N SER A 329 -49.45 21.17 -6.59
CA SER A 329 -49.75 21.56 -5.20
C SER A 329 -48.55 21.67 -4.28
N GLN A 330 -47.36 21.31 -4.73
CA GLN A 330 -46.12 21.29 -3.98
C GLN A 330 -45.10 22.34 -4.48
N ILE A 331 -45.53 23.22 -5.40
CA ILE A 331 -44.66 24.25 -6.00
C ILE A 331 -44.59 25.50 -5.07
N ALA A 332 -45.73 25.94 -4.55
CA ALA A 332 -45.81 27.14 -3.70
C ALA A 332 -46.87 27.00 -2.60
N ASN A 333 -46.84 27.88 -1.61
CA ASN A 333 -47.84 27.94 -0.54
C ASN A 333 -49.18 28.50 -0.99
N GLU A 334 -49.25 29.12 -2.17
CA GLU A 334 -50.45 29.62 -2.80
C GLU A 334 -51.01 28.69 -3.87
N ARG A 335 -52.23 28.94 -4.33
CA ARG A 335 -52.83 28.09 -5.36
C ARG A 335 -52.24 28.40 -6.71
N VAL A 336 -51.42 27.47 -7.25
CA VAL A 336 -50.84 27.55 -8.60
C VAL A 336 -51.90 27.15 -9.60
N GLU A 337 -52.18 27.99 -10.61
CA GLU A 337 -53.12 27.69 -11.70
C GLU A 337 -52.39 27.05 -12.91
N ASN A 338 -51.20 27.53 -13.27
CA ASN A 338 -50.39 26.95 -14.30
C ASN A 338 -48.96 26.77 -13.81
N VAL A 339 -48.37 25.58 -14.07
CA VAL A 339 -46.99 25.24 -13.68
C VAL A 339 -45.96 26.14 -14.43
N SER A 340 -46.27 26.52 -15.66
CA SER A 340 -45.39 27.36 -16.49
C SER A 340 -45.25 28.83 -16.02
N ASP A 341 -46.10 29.27 -15.10
CA ASP A 341 -45.96 30.60 -14.50
C ASP A 341 -44.88 30.69 -13.43
N TYR A 342 -44.49 29.52 -12.85
CA TYR A 342 -43.53 29.41 -11.77
C TYR A 342 -42.23 28.71 -12.17
N LEU A 343 -42.26 27.81 -13.18
CA LEU A 343 -41.14 27.00 -13.61
C LEU A 343 -40.94 27.08 -15.11
N THR A 344 -39.66 27.05 -15.53
CA THR A 344 -39.29 26.93 -16.94
C THR A 344 -38.44 25.69 -17.18
N GLU A 345 -38.58 25.05 -18.37
CA GLU A 345 -37.75 23.92 -18.72
C GLU A 345 -36.25 24.31 -18.73
N GLY A 346 -35.40 23.50 -18.11
CA GLY A 346 -33.98 23.76 -17.93
C GLY A 346 -33.60 24.62 -16.69
N GLN A 347 -34.60 25.16 -15.98
CA GLN A 347 -34.36 25.93 -14.75
C GLN A 347 -33.83 25.03 -13.63
N GLU A 348 -32.83 25.50 -12.88
CA GLU A 348 -32.37 24.87 -11.64
C GLU A 348 -33.30 25.25 -10.48
N VAL A 349 -33.74 24.26 -9.74
CA VAL A 349 -34.64 24.42 -8.60
C VAL A 349 -34.20 23.53 -7.44
N THR A 350 -34.30 24.05 -6.23
CA THR A 350 -34.07 23.30 -5.01
C THR A 350 -35.36 22.66 -4.54
N VAL A 351 -35.35 21.36 -4.26
CA VAL A 351 -36.54 20.58 -3.93
C VAL A 351 -36.21 19.60 -2.79
N LYS A 352 -37.21 19.37 -1.90
CA LYS A 352 -37.12 18.35 -0.86
C LYS A 352 -37.82 17.07 -1.31
N CYS A 353 -37.20 15.93 -1.06
CA CYS A 353 -37.79 14.62 -1.34
C CYS A 353 -38.82 14.25 -0.25
N LEU A 354 -40.08 14.13 -0.61
CA LEU A 354 -41.17 13.78 0.30
C LEU A 354 -41.33 12.27 0.51
N ASP A 355 -41.26 11.53 -0.59
CA ASP A 355 -41.58 10.11 -0.59
C ASP A 355 -40.98 9.42 -1.83
N VAL A 356 -40.60 8.17 -1.68
CA VAL A 356 -40.17 7.31 -2.78
C VAL A 356 -41.05 6.06 -2.77
N ASP A 357 -41.88 5.92 -3.80
CA ASP A 357 -42.79 4.79 -3.85
C ASP A 357 -42.06 3.47 -4.15
N GLN A 358 -42.74 2.32 -3.94
CA GLN A 358 -42.17 0.98 -4.19
C GLN A 358 -41.77 0.73 -5.66
N ARG A 359 -42.12 1.63 -6.58
CA ARG A 359 -41.75 1.59 -8.00
C ARG A 359 -40.60 2.56 -8.34
N GLY A 360 -39.97 3.15 -7.32
CA GLY A 360 -38.88 4.12 -7.49
C GLY A 360 -39.33 5.51 -7.98
N ARG A 361 -40.60 5.88 -7.85
CA ARG A 361 -41.09 7.20 -8.20
C ARG A 361 -40.87 8.16 -7.04
N ILE A 362 -40.13 9.23 -7.30
CA ILE A 362 -39.73 10.22 -6.31
C ILE A 362 -40.75 11.36 -6.33
N LYS A 363 -41.31 11.71 -5.18
CA LYS A 363 -42.19 12.86 -5.01
C LYS A 363 -41.38 14.01 -4.39
N LEU A 364 -41.48 15.18 -4.99
CA LEU A 364 -40.71 16.36 -4.62
C LEU A 364 -41.63 17.47 -4.15
N SER A 365 -41.12 18.38 -3.27
CA SER A 365 -41.79 19.58 -2.78
C SER A 365 -40.83 20.75 -2.71
N ILE A 366 -41.26 21.91 -3.16
CA ILE A 366 -40.65 23.22 -2.87
C ILE A 366 -41.34 23.79 -1.65
N LYS A 367 -42.64 23.54 -1.51
CA LYS A 367 -43.48 24.10 -0.45
C LYS A 367 -42.96 23.74 0.94
N GLU A 368 -42.62 22.45 1.21
CA GLU A 368 -42.09 22.04 2.52
C GLU A 368 -40.71 22.64 2.79
N LEU A 369 -39.92 22.92 1.78
CA LEU A 369 -38.65 23.60 1.95
C LEU A 369 -38.83 25.03 2.42
N LEU A 370 -39.80 25.75 1.84
CA LEU A 370 -40.17 27.12 2.25
C LEU A 370 -40.81 27.15 3.64
N GLU A 371 -41.52 26.11 4.05
CA GLU A 371 -42.10 25.98 5.39
C GLU A 371 -41.01 25.67 6.42
N ASP A 372 -40.01 24.87 6.10
CA ASP A 372 -38.86 24.61 6.97
C ASP A 372 -37.98 25.87 7.15
N GLU A 373 -37.70 26.63 6.07
CA GLU A 373 -36.97 27.91 6.15
C GLU A 373 -37.72 28.96 6.95
N ALA A 374 -39.05 29.01 6.83
CA ALA A 374 -39.89 29.93 7.61
C ALA A 374 -40.00 29.53 9.09
N ALA A 375 -39.82 28.24 9.43
CA ALA A 375 -39.80 27.75 10.81
C ALA A 375 -38.47 28.04 11.53
N ASP A 376 -37.36 28.09 10.78
CA ASP A 376 -36.03 28.39 11.30
C ASP A 376 -35.83 29.92 11.51
N GLU A 377 -36.61 30.78 10.79
CA GLU A 377 -36.57 32.23 10.93
C GLU A 377 -37.54 32.77 12.01
N ALA A 378 -38.37 31.95 12.68
CA ALA A 378 -39.28 32.40 13.73
C ALA A 378 -38.51 32.65 15.02
N PRO A 379 -38.45 33.92 15.56
CA PRO A 379 -37.79 34.20 16.81
C PRO A 379 -38.59 33.56 17.96
N SER A 380 -37.91 32.80 18.80
CA SER A 380 -38.45 32.27 20.04
C SER A 380 -38.86 33.42 20.97
N ALA A 381 -40.16 33.73 21.01
CA ALA A 381 -40.74 34.62 21.96
C ALA A 381 -41.14 33.81 23.23
N ASP A 382 -40.20 33.70 24.14
CA ASP A 382 -40.52 33.53 25.56
C ASP A 382 -39.32 34.02 26.40
N ALA A 383 -39.38 35.29 26.82
CA ALA A 383 -38.53 35.84 27.85
C ALA A 383 -39.43 36.64 28.81
N ALA A 384 -39.85 35.97 29.87
CA ALA A 384 -40.39 36.61 31.00
C ALA A 384 -39.28 37.28 31.86
N GLU A 385 -39.54 38.50 32.24
CA GLU A 385 -38.82 39.39 33.13
C GLU A 385 -38.20 38.72 34.36
N VAL A 386 -36.96 39.06 34.72
CA VAL A 386 -36.51 39.27 36.10
C VAL A 386 -35.36 40.32 36.11
N GLU A 387 -35.54 41.23 37.06
CA GLU A 387 -34.85 42.49 37.37
C GLU A 387 -33.32 42.41 37.56
N ASP A 388 -32.72 43.47 37.13
CA ASP A 388 -31.62 44.31 37.62
C ASP A 388 -30.93 43.93 38.94
N SER A 389 -29.62 43.68 38.85
CA SER A 389 -28.61 44.18 39.80
C SER A 389 -27.19 44.06 39.15
N GLY A 390 -26.61 45.27 39.01
CA GLY A 390 -25.29 45.45 38.42
C GLY A 390 -24.15 44.94 39.27
N ALA A 391 -23.08 44.59 38.58
CA ALA A 391 -21.69 44.81 38.97
C ALA A 391 -20.79 44.57 37.76
N GLU A 392 -20.05 45.58 37.39
CA GLU A 392 -18.92 45.58 36.51
C GLU A 392 -17.84 44.61 37.03
N GLU A 393 -17.29 43.79 36.18
CA GLU A 393 -15.84 43.49 36.24
C GLU A 393 -15.31 42.95 34.91
N ALA A 394 -14.17 43.44 34.63
CA ALA A 394 -13.30 43.49 33.49
C ALA A 394 -12.94 42.14 32.79
N VAL A 395 -12.75 42.31 31.51
CA VAL A 395 -11.98 41.62 30.50
C VAL A 395 -10.70 40.92 31.01
N SER A 396 -10.50 39.68 30.65
CA SER A 396 -9.16 39.20 30.30
C SER A 396 -9.23 38.06 29.26
N GLU A 397 -8.68 38.35 28.10
CA GLU A 397 -8.24 37.36 27.09
C GLU A 397 -7.22 36.40 27.72
N GLU A 398 -7.46 35.14 27.69
CA GLU A 398 -6.40 34.14 27.87
C GLU A 398 -6.25 33.29 26.61
N VAL A 399 -5.12 33.57 25.97
CA VAL A 399 -4.46 32.80 24.91
C VAL A 399 -4.01 31.46 25.50
N PHE A 400 -4.42 30.38 24.89
CA PHE A 400 -3.92 29.02 25.22
C PHE A 400 -2.61 28.76 24.48
N GLU A 401 -1.47 29.05 25.13
CA GLU A 401 -0.16 28.51 24.75
C GLU A 401 0.05 27.15 25.40
N ALA A 402 0.29 26.15 24.58
CA ALA A 402 0.69 24.82 25.02
C ALA A 402 2.16 24.85 25.45
N SER A 403 2.39 24.57 26.72
CA SER A 403 3.70 24.47 27.35
C SER A 403 4.41 23.18 26.93
N TYR A 404 5.59 23.34 26.32
CA TYR A 404 6.67 22.36 26.37
C TYR A 404 7.30 22.43 27.77
N ALA A 405 7.32 21.33 28.49
CA ALA A 405 8.12 21.14 29.70
C ALA A 405 9.14 20.04 29.44
N ASP A 406 10.33 20.44 29.25
CA ASP A 406 11.60 20.13 29.86
C ASP A 406 11.61 18.92 30.82
N SER A 407 12.39 17.90 30.45
CA SER A 407 12.89 16.90 31.38
C SER A 407 14.33 16.56 31.05
N ASP A 408 15.21 17.53 31.39
CA ASP A 408 16.57 17.24 31.82
C ASP A 408 16.49 16.83 33.28
N ALA A 409 17.02 15.67 33.59
CA ALA A 409 17.62 15.20 34.84
C ALA A 409 17.32 13.72 35.11
N VAL A 410 18.17 12.82 34.66
CA VAL A 410 18.75 11.72 35.44
C VAL A 410 20.03 11.28 34.70
N GLU A 411 21.08 12.00 34.84
CA GLU A 411 22.47 11.49 34.92
C GLU A 411 22.81 11.28 36.39
N GLU A 412 23.57 10.24 36.66
CA GLU A 412 24.20 9.76 37.89
C GLU A 412 23.59 8.49 38.46
N SER A 413 24.20 7.39 38.09
CA SER A 413 24.87 6.46 39.02
C SER A 413 25.00 5.04 38.40
N VAL A 414 26.13 4.77 37.75
CA VAL A 414 26.80 3.47 37.83
C VAL A 414 28.31 3.76 37.84
N GLU A 415 28.80 3.92 39.03
CA GLU A 415 30.21 3.91 39.35
C GLU A 415 30.64 2.48 39.68
N GLU A 416 31.76 2.09 39.07
CA GLU A 416 32.76 1.13 39.56
C GLU A 416 32.35 -0.19 40.22
N ALA A 417 32.58 -1.25 39.50
CA ALA A 417 33.06 -2.50 40.14
C ALA A 417 34.39 -2.87 39.45
N ALA A 418 35.45 -2.60 40.18
CA ALA A 418 36.84 -2.77 39.83
C ALA A 418 37.23 -4.25 39.69
N VAL A 419 38.10 -4.45 38.77
CA VAL A 419 39.11 -5.45 38.53
C VAL A 419 39.70 -5.99 39.86
N GLU A 420 39.66 -7.27 40.11
CA GLU A 420 40.64 -8.00 40.91
C GLU A 420 41.39 -8.96 39.98
N GLU A 421 42.61 -8.51 39.66
CA GLU A 421 43.71 -9.37 39.23
C GLU A 421 44.11 -10.27 40.41
N THR A 422 44.06 -11.59 40.22
CA THR A 422 44.91 -12.47 40.99
C THR A 422 45.95 -13.10 40.08
N THR A 423 47.16 -12.58 40.20
CA THR A 423 48.44 -13.21 39.84
C THR A 423 48.69 -14.37 40.81
N ASP A 424 49.01 -15.56 40.31
CA ASP A 424 49.87 -16.60 40.94
C ASP A 424 50.51 -17.39 39.81
N ASP A 425 51.68 -17.15 39.56
CA ASP A 425 53.06 -17.51 39.85
C ASP A 425 53.38 -19.01 39.58
N ALA A 426 54.29 -19.12 38.63
CA ALA A 426 55.39 -20.08 38.47
C ALA A 426 55.15 -21.57 38.62
N ALA A 427 55.48 -22.31 37.59
CA ALA A 427 56.63 -23.23 37.57
C ALA A 427 56.69 -24.05 36.27
N ASP A 428 57.68 -23.77 35.46
CA ASP A 428 58.35 -24.78 34.63
C ASP A 428 59.19 -25.65 35.60
N PRO A 429 59.41 -26.96 35.40
CA PRO A 429 60.54 -27.35 34.58
C PRO A 429 60.41 -28.70 33.78
N GLU A 430 61.24 -28.73 32.71
CA GLU A 430 62.13 -29.81 32.24
C GLU A 430 61.65 -31.25 31.98
N GLU A 431 61.97 -31.62 30.73
CA GLU A 431 62.69 -32.81 30.22
C GLU A 431 62.08 -34.23 30.36
N ALA A 432 62.13 -34.83 29.25
CA ALA A 432 62.73 -36.13 28.94
C ALA A 432 61.83 -37.16 28.21
N SER A 433 62.36 -37.50 27.05
CA SER A 433 62.24 -38.73 26.28
C SER A 433 61.28 -38.74 25.14
#